data_db9a7e4d7900f6d6c5132a18ddac6ee3
#
_entry.id   db9a7e4d7900f6d6c5132a18ddac6ee3
#
_cell.length_a   1.000
_cell.length_b   1.000
_cell.length_c   1.000
_cell.angle_alpha   90.00
_cell.angle_beta   90.00
_cell.angle_gamma   90.00
#
_symmetry.space_group_name_H-M   'P 1'
#
loop_
_entity.id
_entity.type
_entity.pdbx_description
1 polymer ?
#
loop_
_entity_poly.entity_id
_entity_poly.type
_entity_poly.pdbx_seq_one_letter_code
_entity_poly.pdbx_strand_id
1 'polypeptide(L)'
;MKKLLVALLLIVSSVLSFGAQRMQVEKMVMNGDLFYVQGEQKPYSGEIEKKYPNGKTLGLATIKAGKLEGKVYEYYENGKVKSEGNYVNGKAEGVEKNYYKSGKLESEVPFKNAKREGVAKYYSENGILVAEVPYKNDVTSGLGKQYNEKTGKLEYEVTLANGVRNGSSKNYYPSGKLLSEVNYKNDIQDGPAKFYYENGKLQAEGTYKNGEVDGVATTYDENGKILQQVTYKNGKEVK
;
A
#
# COMPACT_ATOMS: atom_id res chain seq x y z
N MET A 1 11.55 -2.90 3.67
CA MET A 1 12.50 -2.18 2.78
C MET A 1 13.94 -2.70 2.85
N LYS A 2 14.55 -2.94 4.03
CA LYS A 2 15.81 -3.74 4.13
C LYS A 2 15.69 -5.12 3.47
N LYS A 3 14.48 -5.71 3.34
CA LYS A 3 14.26 -7.04 2.74
C LYS A 3 14.43 -7.09 1.22
N LEU A 4 14.16 -6.02 0.47
CA LEU A 4 14.36 -6.02 -1.00
C LEU A 4 15.84 -5.93 -1.37
N LEU A 5 16.60 -5.12 -0.64
CA LEU A 5 18.06 -5.00 -0.81
C LEU A 5 18.81 -6.25 -0.31
N VAL A 6 18.35 -6.86 0.80
CA VAL A 6 18.96 -8.09 1.37
C VAL A 6 18.70 -9.31 0.49
N ALA A 7 17.55 -9.39 -0.20
CA ALA A 7 17.29 -10.46 -1.18
C ALA A 7 18.23 -10.38 -2.40
N LEU A 8 18.79 -9.19 -2.69
CA LEU A 8 19.82 -9.03 -3.72
C LEU A 8 21.19 -9.57 -3.30
N LEU A 9 21.48 -9.73 -2.01
CA LEU A 9 22.81 -9.99 -1.47
C LEU A 9 23.16 -11.44 -1.07
N LEU A 10 22.22 -12.36 -1.08
CA LEU A 10 22.49 -13.74 -0.61
C LEU A 10 22.20 -14.78 -1.69
N ILE A 11 23.18 -15.11 -2.52
CA ILE A 11 23.54 -16.45 -3.00
C ILE A 11 24.76 -16.33 -3.94
N VAL A 12 25.81 -17.09 -3.63
CA VAL A 12 27.11 -17.14 -4.35
C VAL A 12 27.08 -18.22 -5.44
N SER A 13 27.53 -17.90 -6.64
CA SER A 13 28.45 -18.71 -7.46
C SER A 13 28.71 -18.09 -8.85
N SER A 14 29.91 -18.32 -9.34
CA SER A 14 30.69 -17.65 -10.37
C SER A 14 30.30 -17.96 -11.83
N VAL A 15 30.53 -17.04 -12.77
CA VAL A 15 31.22 -17.15 -14.06
C VAL A 15 31.28 -15.83 -14.84
N LEU A 16 32.39 -15.54 -15.52
CA LEU A 16 32.81 -14.30 -16.20
C LEU A 16 32.35 -14.23 -17.70
N SER A 17 32.00 -13.02 -18.16
CA SER A 17 32.13 -12.63 -19.60
C SER A 17 32.20 -11.10 -19.79
N PHE A 18 32.94 -10.66 -20.81
CA PHE A 18 33.39 -9.28 -21.07
C PHE A 18 32.49 -8.49 -22.06
N GLY A 19 32.09 -7.31 -21.72
CA GLY A 19 31.47 -6.19 -22.42
C GLY A 19 31.29 -5.09 -21.38
N ALA A 20 31.25 -3.79 -21.63
CA ALA A 20 31.29 -2.75 -20.59
C ALA A 20 30.69 -3.26 -19.26
N GLN A 21 31.59 -3.78 -18.40
CA GLN A 21 31.18 -4.77 -17.40
C GLN A 21 30.46 -4.08 -16.26
N ARG A 22 29.14 -4.27 -16.20
CA ARG A 22 28.40 -4.09 -14.95
C ARG A 22 29.00 -4.99 -13.90
N MET A 23 29.31 -4.42 -12.72
CA MET A 23 29.84 -5.19 -11.61
C MET A 23 28.77 -6.20 -11.13
N GLN A 24 29.17 -7.46 -11.00
CA GLN A 24 28.26 -8.47 -10.44
C GLN A 24 28.12 -8.27 -8.94
N VAL A 25 26.88 -8.35 -8.44
CA VAL A 25 26.57 -8.10 -7.01
C VAL A 25 27.32 -9.05 -6.08
N GLU A 26 27.65 -10.26 -6.54
CA GLU A 26 28.42 -11.26 -5.77
C GLU A 26 29.82 -10.81 -5.38
N LYS A 27 30.38 -9.81 -6.09
CA LYS A 27 31.67 -9.18 -5.77
C LYS A 27 31.56 -7.99 -4.83
N MET A 28 30.34 -7.65 -4.42
CA MET A 28 30.07 -6.48 -3.58
C MET A 28 29.98 -6.88 -2.11
N VAL A 29 30.50 -6.03 -1.26
CA VAL A 29 30.36 -6.12 0.20
C VAL A 29 29.81 -4.80 0.74
N MET A 30 29.06 -4.87 1.82
CA MET A 30 28.60 -3.68 2.54
C MET A 30 29.47 -3.49 3.79
N ASN A 31 29.95 -2.26 3.99
CA ASN A 31 30.55 -1.82 5.23
C ASN A 31 29.81 -0.57 5.72
N GLY A 32 29.06 -0.72 6.82
CA GLY A 32 28.05 0.25 7.22
C GLY A 32 26.96 0.37 6.16
N ASP A 33 26.68 1.58 5.68
CA ASP A 33 25.69 1.89 4.66
C ASP A 33 26.26 2.04 3.24
N LEU A 34 27.55 1.67 3.04
CA LEU A 34 28.24 1.85 1.77
C LEU A 34 28.60 0.52 1.11
N PHE A 35 28.47 0.48 -0.20
CA PHE A 35 28.90 -0.63 -1.05
C PHE A 35 30.37 -0.49 -1.48
N TYR A 36 31.09 -1.60 -1.40
CA TYR A 36 32.49 -1.75 -1.83
C TYR A 36 32.62 -2.97 -2.73
N VAL A 37 33.62 -3.00 -3.58
CA VAL A 37 34.09 -4.24 -4.19
C VAL A 37 34.88 -5.03 -3.15
N GLN A 38 34.69 -6.33 -3.08
CA GLN A 38 35.41 -7.19 -2.15
C GLN A 38 36.95 -7.01 -2.28
N GLY A 39 37.60 -6.69 -1.16
CA GLY A 39 39.04 -6.42 -1.11
C GLY A 39 39.42 -4.97 -1.40
N GLU A 40 38.51 -4.10 -1.82
CA GLU A 40 38.77 -2.68 -2.03
C GLU A 40 38.39 -1.85 -0.81
N GLN A 41 39.16 -0.75 -0.58
CA GLN A 41 38.89 0.19 0.53
C GLN A 41 38.08 1.42 0.09
N LYS A 42 37.97 1.65 -1.22
CA LYS A 42 37.23 2.80 -1.76
C LYS A 42 35.76 2.42 -2.03
N PRO A 43 34.80 3.24 -1.60
CA PRO A 43 33.38 3.03 -1.94
C PRO A 43 33.19 2.95 -3.45
N TYR A 44 32.42 1.97 -3.89
CA TYR A 44 32.16 1.70 -5.31
C TYR A 44 31.34 2.81 -5.98
N SER A 45 31.64 3.07 -7.24
CA SER A 45 30.81 3.87 -8.13
C SER A 45 30.73 3.21 -9.48
N GLY A 46 29.52 2.96 -9.99
CA GLY A 46 29.27 2.29 -11.26
C GLY A 46 27.94 1.57 -11.28
N GLU A 47 27.67 0.88 -12.39
CA GLU A 47 26.49 0.03 -12.50
C GLU A 47 26.74 -1.35 -11.89
N ILE A 48 25.74 -1.90 -11.22
CA ILE A 48 25.74 -3.25 -10.70
C ILE A 48 24.60 -4.06 -11.34
N GLU A 49 24.87 -5.33 -11.58
CA GLU A 49 23.91 -6.28 -12.12
C GLU A 49 23.86 -7.54 -11.25
N LYS A 50 22.65 -8.05 -11.02
CA LYS A 50 22.41 -9.37 -10.49
C LYS A 50 21.73 -10.23 -11.55
N LYS A 51 22.10 -11.51 -11.63
CA LYS A 51 21.53 -12.46 -12.60
C LYS A 51 20.80 -13.60 -11.90
N TYR A 52 19.83 -14.15 -12.59
CA TYR A 52 19.25 -15.45 -12.30
C TYR A 52 20.27 -16.56 -12.62
N PRO A 53 20.09 -17.79 -12.10
CA PRO A 53 20.96 -18.93 -12.45
C PRO A 53 20.99 -19.24 -13.96
N ASN A 54 19.92 -18.89 -14.69
CA ASN A 54 19.84 -19.05 -16.15
C ASN A 54 20.54 -17.91 -16.94
N GLY A 55 21.28 -17.01 -16.26
CA GLY A 55 22.05 -15.93 -16.85
C GLY A 55 21.25 -14.66 -17.20
N LYS A 56 19.91 -14.68 -17.11
CA LYS A 56 19.09 -13.48 -17.32
C LYS A 56 19.25 -12.48 -16.18
N THR A 57 19.10 -11.20 -16.49
CA THR A 57 19.15 -10.13 -15.50
C THR A 57 17.99 -10.28 -14.50
N LEU A 58 18.33 -10.31 -13.21
CA LEU A 58 17.39 -10.22 -12.09
C LEU A 58 17.22 -8.77 -11.62
N GLY A 59 18.33 -8.00 -11.57
CA GLY A 59 18.28 -6.62 -11.08
C GLY A 59 19.41 -5.77 -11.63
N LEU A 60 19.15 -4.47 -11.76
CA LEU A 60 20.08 -3.43 -12.18
C LEU A 60 19.98 -2.24 -11.24
N ALA A 61 21.13 -1.67 -10.89
CA ALA A 61 21.19 -0.44 -10.13
C ALA A 61 22.46 0.35 -10.44
N THR A 62 22.45 1.63 -10.13
CA THR A 62 23.65 2.49 -10.13
C THR A 62 24.05 2.81 -8.70
N ILE A 63 25.34 2.70 -8.44
CA ILE A 63 25.97 3.09 -7.19
C ILE A 63 26.83 4.32 -7.43
N LYS A 64 26.74 5.30 -6.56
CA LYS A 64 27.60 6.50 -6.53
C LYS A 64 28.18 6.68 -5.14
N ALA A 65 29.52 6.70 -5.05
CA ALA A 65 30.23 6.81 -3.77
C ALA A 65 29.70 5.82 -2.70
N GLY A 66 29.46 4.56 -3.10
CA GLY A 66 28.96 3.49 -2.23
C GLY A 66 27.47 3.52 -1.95
N LYS A 67 26.69 4.41 -2.54
CA LYS A 67 25.22 4.49 -2.29
C LYS A 67 24.43 4.32 -3.57
N LEU A 68 23.24 3.73 -3.44
CA LEU A 68 22.29 3.68 -4.55
C LEU A 68 21.95 5.10 -5.02
N GLU A 69 22.00 5.31 -6.33
CA GLU A 69 21.71 6.60 -6.97
C GLU A 69 20.98 6.36 -8.30
N GLY A 70 19.85 7.07 -8.50
CA GLY A 70 19.04 6.94 -9.71
C GLY A 70 18.14 5.72 -9.73
N LYS A 71 17.84 5.23 -10.93
CA LYS A 71 16.89 4.12 -11.14
C LYS A 71 17.45 2.78 -10.68
N VAL A 72 16.60 2.00 -10.03
CA VAL A 72 16.81 0.59 -9.66
C VAL A 72 15.70 -0.23 -10.29
N TYR A 73 16.08 -1.34 -10.95
CA TYR A 73 15.14 -2.24 -11.60
C TYR A 73 15.28 -3.66 -11.05
N GLU A 74 14.17 -4.36 -10.89
CA GLU A 74 14.10 -5.79 -10.73
C GLU A 74 13.30 -6.39 -11.89
N TYR A 75 13.68 -7.57 -12.36
CA TYR A 75 13.06 -8.23 -13.49
C TYR A 75 12.57 -9.61 -13.11
N TYR A 76 11.50 -10.04 -13.73
CA TYR A 76 11.08 -11.45 -13.75
C TYR A 76 12.00 -12.29 -14.67
N GLU A 77 12.04 -13.60 -14.47
CA GLU A 77 12.79 -14.52 -15.35
C GLU A 77 12.35 -14.46 -16.82
N ASN A 78 11.13 -14.00 -17.12
CA ASN A 78 10.66 -13.76 -18.48
C ASN A 78 11.22 -12.47 -19.10
N GLY A 79 12.04 -11.71 -18.36
CA GLY A 79 12.68 -10.46 -18.78
C GLY A 79 11.81 -9.21 -18.65
N LYS A 80 10.55 -9.34 -18.23
CA LYS A 80 9.70 -8.17 -17.94
C LYS A 80 10.09 -7.54 -16.62
N VAL A 81 9.94 -6.22 -16.52
CA VAL A 81 10.16 -5.47 -15.27
C VAL A 81 9.19 -6.01 -14.21
N LYS A 82 9.72 -6.31 -13.02
CA LYS A 82 8.97 -6.68 -11.83
C LYS A 82 8.76 -5.47 -10.93
N SER A 83 9.83 -4.66 -10.75
CA SER A 83 9.75 -3.40 -10.02
C SER A 83 10.73 -2.37 -10.57
N GLU A 84 10.37 -1.10 -10.44
CA GLU A 84 11.26 0.02 -10.67
C GLU A 84 11.08 1.07 -9.56
N GLY A 85 12.19 1.62 -9.11
CA GLY A 85 12.24 2.68 -8.10
C GLY A 85 13.34 3.67 -8.39
N ASN A 86 13.33 4.78 -7.68
CA ASN A 86 14.38 5.76 -7.74
C ASN A 86 15.03 5.95 -6.36
N TYR A 87 16.33 6.13 -6.35
CA TYR A 87 17.11 6.31 -5.11
C TYR A 87 17.98 7.57 -5.19
N VAL A 88 18.07 8.27 -4.08
CA VAL A 88 18.94 9.43 -3.89
C VAL A 88 19.74 9.21 -2.60
N ASN A 89 21.06 9.21 -2.73
CA ASN A 89 21.95 8.94 -1.57
C ASN A 89 21.59 7.69 -0.77
N GLY A 90 21.20 6.59 -1.45
CA GLY A 90 20.83 5.30 -0.85
C GLY A 90 19.42 5.24 -0.28
N LYS A 91 18.60 6.29 -0.44
CA LYS A 91 17.22 6.35 0.05
C LYS A 91 16.24 6.31 -1.12
N ALA A 92 15.20 5.50 -0.99
CA ALA A 92 14.09 5.51 -1.96
C ALA A 92 13.42 6.89 -1.98
N GLU A 93 13.21 7.41 -3.20
CA GLU A 93 12.65 8.73 -3.47
C GLU A 93 11.74 8.69 -4.70
N GLY A 94 10.57 9.35 -4.65
CA GLY A 94 9.60 9.35 -5.74
C GLY A 94 8.68 8.12 -5.71
N VAL A 95 8.16 7.69 -6.86
CA VAL A 95 7.20 6.59 -6.95
C VAL A 95 7.92 5.30 -7.35
N GLU A 96 7.81 4.28 -6.49
CA GLU A 96 8.15 2.90 -6.83
C GLU A 96 6.96 2.26 -7.53
N LYS A 97 7.21 1.58 -8.65
CA LYS A 97 6.21 0.85 -9.41
C LYS A 97 6.51 -0.64 -9.36
N ASN A 98 5.49 -1.44 -9.13
CA ASN A 98 5.55 -2.88 -9.22
C ASN A 98 4.62 -3.36 -10.33
N TYR A 99 5.01 -4.47 -10.97
CA TYR A 99 4.31 -5.01 -12.13
C TYR A 99 4.03 -6.50 -11.94
N TYR A 100 2.93 -6.97 -12.45
CA TYR A 100 2.62 -8.40 -12.60
C TYR A 100 3.56 -9.08 -13.60
N LYS A 101 3.65 -10.41 -13.57
CA LYS A 101 4.42 -11.19 -14.56
C LYS A 101 3.94 -10.96 -16.00
N SER A 102 2.70 -10.53 -16.19
CA SER A 102 2.16 -10.09 -17.47
C SER A 102 2.78 -8.78 -17.98
N GLY A 103 3.42 -8.02 -17.10
CA GLY A 103 3.99 -6.68 -17.34
C GLY A 103 2.99 -5.54 -17.12
N LYS A 104 1.78 -5.85 -16.66
CA LYS A 104 0.80 -4.81 -16.27
C LYS A 104 1.15 -4.23 -14.89
N LEU A 105 0.82 -2.97 -14.67
CA LEU A 105 1.05 -2.27 -13.41
C LEU A 105 0.25 -2.94 -12.28
N GLU A 106 0.92 -3.26 -11.18
CA GLU A 106 0.35 -3.83 -9.96
C GLU A 106 0.19 -2.78 -8.87
N SER A 107 1.21 -1.92 -8.70
CA SER A 107 1.13 -0.84 -7.71
C SER A 107 2.03 0.35 -8.02
N GLU A 108 1.65 1.49 -7.48
CA GLU A 108 2.43 2.72 -7.40
C GLU A 108 2.51 3.14 -5.94
N VAL A 109 3.71 3.16 -5.38
CA VAL A 109 3.93 3.49 -3.96
C VAL A 109 4.87 4.69 -3.85
N PRO A 110 4.39 5.84 -3.36
CA PRO A 110 5.23 7.02 -3.20
C PRO A 110 6.15 6.90 -2.00
N PHE A 111 7.42 7.26 -2.20
CA PHE A 111 8.47 7.29 -1.19
C PHE A 111 9.08 8.68 -1.06
N LYS A 112 9.41 9.05 0.17
CA LYS A 112 10.21 10.21 0.52
C LYS A 112 11.18 9.83 1.62
N ASN A 113 12.49 10.04 1.38
CA ASN A 113 13.53 9.67 2.35
C ASN A 113 13.42 8.21 2.84
N ALA A 114 13.20 7.24 1.93
CA ALA A 114 13.03 5.82 2.17
C ALA A 114 11.80 5.42 3.02
N LYS A 115 10.83 6.33 3.20
CA LYS A 115 9.54 6.05 3.85
C LYS A 115 8.41 6.25 2.87
N ARG A 116 7.36 5.44 2.98
CA ARG A 116 6.13 5.67 2.21
C ARG A 116 5.48 6.96 2.69
N GLU A 117 5.22 7.85 1.73
CA GLU A 117 4.67 9.18 1.97
C GLU A 117 3.76 9.57 0.81
N GLY A 118 2.46 9.70 1.06
CA GLY A 118 1.43 9.97 0.05
C GLY A 118 0.48 8.79 -0.15
N VAL A 119 -0.25 8.76 -1.27
CA VAL A 119 -1.25 7.72 -1.55
C VAL A 119 -0.64 6.64 -2.44
N ALA A 120 -0.54 5.42 -1.91
CA ALA A 120 -0.21 4.24 -2.70
C ALA A 120 -1.46 3.75 -3.44
N LYS A 121 -1.29 3.36 -4.71
CA LYS A 121 -2.34 2.83 -5.58
C LYS A 121 -2.04 1.39 -5.94
N TYR A 122 -3.07 0.56 -5.93
CA TYR A 122 -2.99 -0.85 -6.26
C TYR A 122 -3.98 -1.18 -7.36
N TYR A 123 -3.55 -2.00 -8.31
CA TYR A 123 -4.33 -2.33 -9.50
C TYR A 123 -4.48 -3.85 -9.63
N SER A 124 -5.61 -4.31 -10.13
CA SER A 124 -5.79 -5.71 -10.52
C SER A 124 -5.00 -6.02 -11.79
N GLU A 125 -4.82 -7.30 -12.11
CA GLU A 125 -4.16 -7.70 -13.36
C GLU A 125 -4.93 -7.26 -14.62
N ASN A 126 -6.20 -6.87 -14.49
CA ASN A 126 -6.98 -6.24 -15.55
C ASN A 126 -6.74 -4.74 -15.69
N GLY A 127 -5.92 -4.14 -14.81
CA GLY A 127 -5.57 -2.71 -14.80
C GLY A 127 -6.61 -1.84 -14.11
N ILE A 128 -7.55 -2.44 -13.38
CA ILE A 128 -8.56 -1.72 -12.60
C ILE A 128 -7.94 -1.30 -11.27
N LEU A 129 -8.09 -0.04 -10.88
CA LEU A 129 -7.72 0.44 -9.55
C LEU A 129 -8.56 -0.29 -8.50
N VAL A 130 -7.91 -0.97 -7.55
CA VAL A 130 -8.59 -1.75 -6.50
C VAL A 130 -8.41 -1.17 -5.10
N ALA A 131 -7.35 -0.38 -4.87
CA ALA A 131 -7.18 0.30 -3.58
C ALA A 131 -6.34 1.57 -3.70
N GLU A 132 -6.67 2.53 -2.84
CA GLU A 132 -5.85 3.70 -2.51
C GLU A 132 -5.57 3.69 -1.01
N VAL A 133 -4.28 3.66 -0.64
CA VAL A 133 -3.85 3.57 0.76
C VAL A 133 -2.97 4.77 1.09
N PRO A 134 -3.43 5.69 1.95
CA PRO A 134 -2.65 6.86 2.34
C PRO A 134 -1.58 6.49 3.36
N TYR A 135 -0.37 6.95 3.13
CA TYR A 135 0.77 6.79 4.04
C TYR A 135 1.37 8.12 4.47
N LYS A 136 1.77 8.18 5.73
CA LYS A 136 2.57 9.25 6.31
C LYS A 136 3.68 8.60 7.14
N ASN A 137 4.95 8.78 6.72
CA ASN A 137 6.11 8.16 7.40
C ASN A 137 5.96 6.64 7.63
N ASP A 138 5.55 5.85 6.61
CA ASP A 138 5.27 4.40 6.63
C ASP A 138 4.00 3.97 7.37
N VAL A 139 3.32 4.86 8.05
CA VAL A 139 2.08 4.56 8.79
C VAL A 139 0.88 4.98 7.96
N THR A 140 -0.17 4.16 7.90
CA THR A 140 -1.40 4.52 7.19
C THR A 140 -2.11 5.67 7.92
N SER A 141 -2.37 6.76 7.19
CA SER A 141 -3.00 7.97 7.73
C SER A 141 -3.63 8.79 6.63
N GLY A 142 -4.93 9.07 6.72
CA GLY A 142 -5.73 9.77 5.71
C GLY A 142 -6.91 8.92 5.26
N LEU A 143 -7.49 9.26 4.10
CA LEU A 143 -8.63 8.55 3.51
C LEU A 143 -8.15 7.38 2.64
N GLY A 144 -8.39 6.15 3.12
CA GLY A 144 -8.22 4.93 2.35
C GLY A 144 -9.48 4.59 1.57
N LYS A 145 -9.30 3.97 0.39
CA LYS A 145 -10.40 3.57 -0.50
C LYS A 145 -10.17 2.18 -1.05
N GLN A 146 -11.26 1.44 -1.21
CA GLN A 146 -11.28 0.13 -1.86
C GLN A 146 -12.33 0.12 -2.95
N TYR A 147 -11.98 -0.48 -4.08
CA TYR A 147 -12.81 -0.55 -5.27
C TYR A 147 -13.06 -2.01 -5.65
N ASN A 148 -14.18 -2.29 -6.26
CA ASN A 148 -14.49 -3.60 -6.83
C ASN A 148 -13.52 -3.93 -7.96
N GLU A 149 -12.82 -5.05 -7.87
CA GLU A 149 -11.79 -5.45 -8.83
C GLU A 149 -12.31 -5.77 -10.26
N LYS A 150 -13.63 -5.97 -10.42
CA LYS A 150 -14.27 -6.25 -11.71
C LYS A 150 -14.86 -4.99 -12.36
N THR A 151 -15.44 -4.12 -11.54
CA THR A 151 -16.20 -2.96 -12.03
C THR A 151 -15.49 -1.63 -11.84
N GLY A 152 -14.47 -1.56 -10.98
CA GLY A 152 -13.79 -0.32 -10.59
C GLY A 152 -14.64 0.61 -9.73
N LYS A 153 -15.83 0.20 -9.31
CA LYS A 153 -16.70 1.02 -8.48
C LYS A 153 -16.20 1.04 -7.04
N LEU A 154 -16.33 2.19 -6.38
CA LEU A 154 -16.01 2.36 -4.98
C LEU A 154 -16.92 1.48 -4.12
N GLU A 155 -16.33 0.65 -3.24
CA GLU A 155 -17.03 -0.22 -2.30
C GLU A 155 -16.88 0.24 -0.85
N TYR A 156 -15.73 0.84 -0.54
CA TYR A 156 -15.40 1.19 0.84
C TYR A 156 -14.49 2.40 0.92
N GLU A 157 -14.75 3.27 1.89
CA GLU A 157 -13.87 4.34 2.32
C GLU A 157 -13.65 4.29 3.83
N VAL A 158 -12.46 4.65 4.27
CA VAL A 158 -12.12 4.67 5.69
C VAL A 158 -11.14 5.79 6.02
N THR A 159 -11.42 6.52 7.07
CA THR A 159 -10.47 7.49 7.61
C THR A 159 -9.55 6.79 8.62
N LEU A 160 -8.25 6.86 8.33
CA LEU A 160 -7.19 6.27 9.14
C LEU A 160 -6.36 7.34 9.82
N ALA A 161 -5.95 7.10 11.05
CA ALA A 161 -4.94 7.88 11.75
C ALA A 161 -4.03 6.93 12.52
N ASN A 162 -2.71 7.06 12.32
CA ASN A 162 -1.70 6.22 12.99
C ASN A 162 -1.96 4.71 12.86
N GLY A 163 -2.42 4.26 11.71
CA GLY A 163 -2.63 2.84 11.39
C GLY A 163 -3.97 2.26 11.80
N VAL A 164 -4.82 3.02 12.48
CA VAL A 164 -6.13 2.58 12.98
C VAL A 164 -7.27 3.41 12.37
N ARG A 165 -8.50 2.88 12.36
CA ARG A 165 -9.69 3.64 11.97
C ARG A 165 -9.96 4.74 13.00
N ASN A 166 -9.99 5.97 12.53
CA ASN A 166 -10.26 7.13 13.38
C ASN A 166 -10.98 8.21 12.54
N GLY A 167 -12.29 8.22 12.60
CA GLY A 167 -13.19 9.01 11.77
C GLY A 167 -14.20 8.15 11.03
N SER A 168 -14.75 8.67 9.95
CA SER A 168 -15.82 8.03 9.18
C SER A 168 -15.31 6.83 8.37
N SER A 169 -16.15 5.79 8.33
CA SER A 169 -16.04 4.63 7.47
C SER A 169 -17.34 4.47 6.70
N LYS A 170 -17.25 4.33 5.36
CA LYS A 170 -18.40 4.26 4.46
C LYS A 170 -18.35 3.00 3.63
N ASN A 171 -19.50 2.34 3.48
CA ASN A 171 -19.70 1.24 2.54
C ASN A 171 -20.68 1.68 1.47
N TYR A 172 -20.54 1.13 0.27
CA TYR A 172 -21.35 1.47 -0.88
C TYR A 172 -21.98 0.22 -1.49
N TYR A 173 -23.19 0.37 -2.00
CA TYR A 173 -23.85 -0.62 -2.83
C TYR A 173 -23.10 -0.81 -4.17
N PRO A 174 -23.29 -1.94 -4.88
CA PRO A 174 -22.77 -2.11 -6.24
C PRO A 174 -23.24 -1.04 -7.24
N SER A 175 -24.38 -0.39 -6.95
CA SER A 175 -24.89 0.77 -7.71
C SER A 175 -24.02 2.03 -7.52
N GLY A 176 -23.17 2.07 -6.48
CA GLY A 176 -22.38 3.23 -6.06
C GLY A 176 -23.09 4.15 -5.06
N LYS A 177 -24.31 3.81 -4.64
CA LYS A 177 -25.02 4.54 -3.60
C LYS A 177 -24.49 4.17 -2.21
N LEU A 178 -24.56 5.11 -1.27
CA LEU A 178 -24.12 4.89 0.11
C LEU A 178 -25.00 3.83 0.78
N LEU A 179 -24.38 2.78 1.32
CA LEU A 179 -25.01 1.74 2.12
C LEU A 179 -24.94 2.08 3.61
N SER A 180 -23.78 2.51 4.10
CA SER A 180 -23.60 2.85 5.52
C SER A 180 -22.50 3.87 5.73
N GLU A 181 -22.64 4.63 6.81
CA GLU A 181 -21.62 5.49 7.35
C GLU A 181 -21.56 5.27 8.87
N VAL A 182 -20.37 4.90 9.37
CA VAL A 182 -20.11 4.59 10.78
C VAL A 182 -18.86 5.31 11.22
N ASN A 183 -18.91 5.94 12.39
CA ASN A 183 -17.76 6.62 12.95
C ASN A 183 -16.97 5.72 13.90
N TYR A 184 -15.65 5.85 13.85
CA TYR A 184 -14.69 5.09 14.66
C TYR A 184 -13.73 6.02 15.39
N LYS A 185 -13.33 5.59 16.58
CA LYS A 185 -12.25 6.17 17.37
C LYS A 185 -11.33 5.05 17.83
N ASN A 186 -10.08 5.05 17.33
CA ASN A 186 -9.09 4.01 17.62
C ASN A 186 -9.64 2.59 17.39
N ASP A 187 -10.21 2.32 16.19
CA ASP A 187 -10.84 1.07 15.77
C ASP A 187 -12.13 0.67 16.48
N ILE A 188 -12.59 1.44 17.46
CA ILE A 188 -13.83 1.20 18.20
C ILE A 188 -14.92 2.10 17.60
N GLN A 189 -16.13 1.58 17.39
CA GLN A 189 -17.27 2.40 16.96
C GLN A 189 -17.59 3.45 18.03
N ASP A 190 -17.53 4.72 17.64
CA ASP A 190 -17.78 5.86 18.54
C ASP A 190 -18.31 7.05 17.73
N GLY A 191 -19.55 7.44 17.99
CA GLY A 191 -20.28 8.47 17.25
C GLY A 191 -21.44 7.92 16.42
N PRO A 192 -22.00 8.74 15.53
CA PRO A 192 -23.17 8.37 14.73
C PRO A 192 -22.87 7.24 13.74
N ALA A 193 -23.88 6.38 13.56
CA ALA A 193 -23.93 5.37 12.54
C ALA A 193 -25.25 5.49 11.76
N LYS A 194 -25.18 5.42 10.44
CA LYS A 194 -26.33 5.49 9.53
C LYS A 194 -26.25 4.39 8.49
N PHE A 195 -27.39 3.79 8.21
CA PHE A 195 -27.58 2.76 7.20
C PHE A 195 -28.67 3.20 6.24
N TYR A 196 -28.51 2.92 4.97
CA TYR A 196 -29.39 3.40 3.93
C TYR A 196 -29.88 2.25 3.06
N TYR A 197 -31.10 2.33 2.61
CA TYR A 197 -31.63 1.52 1.52
C TYR A 197 -30.97 1.89 0.19
N GLU A 198 -31.02 1.00 -0.78
CA GLU A 198 -30.47 1.29 -2.12
C GLU A 198 -31.22 2.41 -2.86
N ASN A 199 -32.46 2.75 -2.46
CA ASN A 199 -33.18 3.95 -2.93
C ASN A 199 -32.61 5.27 -2.35
N GLY A 200 -31.64 5.19 -1.41
CA GLY A 200 -30.95 6.31 -0.77
C GLY A 200 -31.66 6.83 0.49
N LYS A 201 -32.83 6.27 0.85
CA LYS A 201 -33.49 6.64 2.10
C LYS A 201 -32.86 5.96 3.29
N LEU A 202 -32.93 6.60 4.44
CA LEU A 202 -32.40 6.10 5.72
C LEU A 202 -33.17 4.83 6.10
N GLN A 203 -32.43 3.77 6.41
CA GLN A 203 -32.92 2.49 6.91
C GLN A 203 -32.80 2.40 8.43
N ALA A 204 -31.68 2.85 8.97
CA ALA A 204 -31.44 2.86 10.40
C ALA A 204 -30.43 3.94 10.76
N GLU A 205 -30.59 4.50 11.95
CA GLU A 205 -29.56 5.35 12.56
C GLU A 205 -29.48 5.11 14.06
N GLY A 206 -28.32 5.41 14.62
CA GLY A 206 -28.06 5.34 16.04
C GLY A 206 -26.72 5.94 16.38
N THR A 207 -26.39 5.99 17.66
CA THR A 207 -25.09 6.47 18.14
C THR A 207 -24.39 5.35 18.89
N TYR A 208 -23.11 5.18 18.62
CA TYR A 208 -22.23 4.27 19.35
C TYR A 208 -21.34 5.04 20.32
N LYS A 209 -21.07 4.45 21.45
CA LYS A 209 -20.10 4.94 22.42
C LYS A 209 -19.28 3.75 22.92
N ASN A 210 -17.95 3.81 22.73
CA ASN A 210 -17.04 2.71 23.10
C ASN A 210 -17.47 1.34 22.55
N GLY A 211 -18.02 1.27 21.33
CA GLY A 211 -18.45 0.03 20.66
C GLY A 211 -19.87 -0.43 20.97
N GLU A 212 -20.57 0.22 21.87
CA GLU A 212 -21.94 -0.13 22.25
C GLU A 212 -22.93 0.95 21.83
N VAL A 213 -24.16 0.59 21.47
CA VAL A 213 -25.22 1.56 21.14
C VAL A 213 -25.55 2.34 22.42
N ASP A 214 -25.49 3.66 22.34
CA ASP A 214 -25.81 4.58 23.45
C ASP A 214 -26.61 5.77 22.91
N GLY A 215 -27.87 5.86 23.30
CA GLY A 215 -28.82 6.86 22.80
C GLY A 215 -29.99 6.22 22.05
N VAL A 216 -30.70 7.04 21.29
CA VAL A 216 -31.85 6.59 20.51
C VAL A 216 -31.39 5.92 19.22
N ALA A 217 -31.85 4.68 18.96
CA ALA A 217 -31.73 4.00 17.69
C ALA A 217 -33.10 3.97 17.02
N THR A 218 -33.13 4.33 15.73
CA THR A 218 -34.36 4.40 14.94
C THR A 218 -34.23 3.57 13.66
N THR A 219 -35.24 2.82 13.32
CA THR A 219 -35.35 2.11 12.03
C THR A 219 -36.54 2.66 11.24
N TYR A 220 -36.39 2.61 9.92
CA TYR A 220 -37.34 3.17 8.97
C TYR A 220 -37.68 2.16 7.89
N ASP A 221 -38.89 2.28 7.31
CA ASP A 221 -39.22 1.57 6.07
C ASP A 221 -38.65 2.29 4.82
N GLU A 222 -38.76 1.67 3.67
CA GLU A 222 -38.31 2.22 2.38
C GLU A 222 -39.02 3.52 1.96
N ASN A 223 -40.13 3.89 2.63
CA ASN A 223 -40.83 5.14 2.42
C ASN A 223 -40.35 6.26 3.36
N GLY A 224 -39.56 5.89 4.39
CA GLY A 224 -39.02 6.79 5.41
C GLY A 224 -39.93 6.91 6.63
N LYS A 225 -40.92 6.01 6.78
CA LYS A 225 -41.75 5.93 7.98
C LYS A 225 -41.01 5.19 9.08
N ILE A 226 -41.05 5.70 10.29
CA ILE A 226 -40.46 5.04 11.46
C ILE A 226 -41.17 3.69 11.68
N LEU A 227 -40.37 2.63 11.73
CA LEU A 227 -40.77 1.30 12.10
C LEU A 227 -40.62 1.05 13.60
N GLN A 228 -39.48 1.48 14.14
CA GLN A 228 -39.14 1.29 15.54
C GLN A 228 -38.21 2.40 16.04
N GLN A 229 -38.36 2.76 17.28
CA GLN A 229 -37.45 3.64 17.99
C GLN A 229 -37.22 3.08 19.39
N VAL A 230 -35.96 2.87 19.76
CA VAL A 230 -35.55 2.30 21.03
C VAL A 230 -34.42 3.12 21.63
N THR A 231 -34.48 3.34 22.91
CA THR A 231 -33.39 4.02 23.64
C THR A 231 -32.48 2.97 24.25
N TYR A 232 -31.18 3.15 24.06
CA TYR A 232 -30.14 2.28 24.61
C TYR A 232 -29.23 3.04 25.57
N LYS A 233 -28.73 2.34 26.56
CA LYS A 233 -27.67 2.81 27.45
C LYS A 233 -26.65 1.71 27.62
N ASN A 234 -25.39 1.97 27.19
CA ASN A 234 -24.31 0.98 27.20
C ASN A 234 -24.76 -0.37 26.62
N GLY A 235 -25.31 -0.36 25.41
CA GLY A 235 -25.77 -1.54 24.66
C GLY A 235 -27.07 -2.20 25.17
N LYS A 236 -27.66 -1.71 26.26
CA LYS A 236 -28.90 -2.28 26.84
C LYS A 236 -30.08 -1.36 26.58
N GLU A 237 -31.19 -1.94 26.15
CA GLU A 237 -32.46 -1.19 26.02
C GLU A 237 -32.88 -0.64 27.38
N VAL A 238 -33.23 0.63 27.38
CA VAL A 238 -33.83 1.30 28.57
C VAL A 238 -35.28 1.63 28.26
N LYS A 239 -36.12 1.27 29.19
CA LYS A 239 -37.57 1.54 29.11
C LYS A 239 -37.85 2.97 29.54
#